data_9e20cf2c8e608dc7c54211eab993d7a6
#
_entry.id   9e20cf2c8e608dc7c54211eab993d7a6
#
_cell.length_a   1.000
_cell.length_b   1.000
_cell.length_c   1.000
_cell.angle_alpha   90.00
_cell.angle_beta   90.00
_cell.angle_gamma   90.00
#
_symmetry.space_group_name_H-M   'P 1'
#
loop_
_entity.id
_entity.type
_entity.pdbx_description
1 polymer ?
#
loop_
_entity_poly.entity_id
_entity_poly.type
_entity_poly.pdbx_seq_one_letter_code
_entity_poly.pdbx_strand_id
1 'polypeptide(L)'
;MKNRYSLIILICLSAMLTSCNQGKFPGYTKTADGLYYKFHQQNNSAPKAQLTDFLKLDMACYLHDSLYYDFRNQSNALYSQLSESMFAGDLQEAYAMLHVGDSASFYVKADSIALLCYDQDPAAVGLIPDDYFRYEMKLLEVKTEEEFKAEIEQMKQRMMETSHAELAAYIQRENIKVTPDESGIYIVPMEKGRGRCPVQGEKVELDFAAYLLNGKEVGSTFDMDRKFTFVLGENMVIPGWEAVLPKMHLGERVKAIIPFEMAYGEYQVGEVPAYSNMVYDIKLLKITSQAEVLKQAEEEKKALKAKSEQAFWDFVKDNKIITVTQSGLFYAVADTTAGAKVELGQTARIRFDATYLDGTPLGSSEQLGGTYDVKYGDHSVFRGLEEAIGLLRVGEKGRFVIPYTLAYGENPYGNIPAYSNLVFDLELVDIIE
;
A
#
# COMPACT_ATOMS: atom_id res chain seq x y z
N MET A 1 89.38 27.88 38.15
CA MET A 1 88.62 26.68 38.49
C MET A 1 87.22 27.11 38.83
N LYS A 2 86.29 26.87 38.00
CA LYS A 2 84.84 26.62 38.20
C LYS A 2 84.10 26.80 36.85
N ASN A 3 83.84 25.70 36.22
CA ASN A 3 83.01 25.62 35.04
C ASN A 3 81.55 25.98 35.39
N ARG A 4 80.95 26.84 34.56
CA ARG A 4 79.52 27.06 34.55
C ARG A 4 79.00 26.57 33.18
N TYR A 5 78.29 25.45 33.16
CA TYR A 5 77.54 25.01 32.02
C TYR A 5 76.17 25.71 32.00
N SER A 6 75.98 26.54 31.00
CA SER A 6 74.67 27.10 30.69
C SER A 6 73.86 26.09 30.00
N LEU A 7 72.71 25.68 30.59
CA LEU A 7 71.73 24.82 30.04
C LEU A 7 70.80 25.66 29.13
N ILE A 8 70.91 25.49 27.84
CA ILE A 8 69.93 26.05 26.85
C ILE A 8 68.78 25.13 26.76
N ILE A 9 67.60 25.53 27.30
CA ILE A 9 66.34 24.85 27.13
C ILE A 9 65.76 25.20 25.72
N LEU A 10 65.86 24.26 24.83
CA LEU A 10 65.23 24.35 23.50
C LEU A 10 63.71 24.03 23.63
N ILE A 11 62.90 25.08 23.66
CA ILE A 11 61.46 24.94 23.61
C ILE A 11 61.06 24.56 22.15
N CYS A 12 60.86 23.29 21.92
CA CYS A 12 60.17 22.82 20.68
C CYS A 12 58.70 23.23 20.70
N LEU A 13 58.42 24.34 20.06
CA LEU A 13 57.04 24.74 19.75
C LEU A 13 56.53 23.81 18.67
N SER A 14 55.92 22.70 19.07
CA SER A 14 55.16 21.86 18.14
C SER A 14 53.89 22.61 17.71
N ALA A 15 53.98 23.32 16.60
CA ALA A 15 52.82 23.81 15.92
C ALA A 15 51.99 22.58 15.49
N MET A 16 50.92 22.29 16.23
CA MET A 16 49.86 21.41 15.76
C MET A 16 49.25 22.09 14.53
N LEU A 17 49.67 21.65 13.37
CA LEU A 17 48.92 21.88 12.12
C LEU A 17 47.60 21.16 12.26
N THR A 18 46.59 21.82 12.82
CA THR A 18 45.21 21.43 12.61
C THR A 18 44.94 21.63 11.12
N SER A 19 45.11 20.56 10.37
CA SER A 19 44.55 20.48 9.01
C SER A 19 43.04 20.71 9.15
N CYS A 20 42.59 21.91 8.83
CA CYS A 20 41.21 22.19 8.59
C CYS A 20 40.79 21.33 7.39
N ASN A 21 40.37 20.10 7.62
CA ASN A 21 39.63 19.34 6.67
C ASN A 21 38.26 20.04 6.55
N GLN A 22 38.15 21.01 5.64
CA GLN A 22 36.87 21.65 5.33
C GLN A 22 36.00 20.58 4.67
N GLY A 23 35.28 19.83 5.52
CA GLY A 23 34.28 18.88 5.06
C GLY A 23 33.19 19.59 4.22
N LYS A 24 32.42 18.84 3.45
CA LYS A 24 31.34 19.35 2.58
C LYS A 24 30.40 20.34 3.32
N PHE A 25 30.21 20.15 4.63
CA PHE A 25 29.34 21.00 5.46
C PHE A 25 30.20 21.75 6.53
N PRO A 26 30.34 23.08 6.43
CA PRO A 26 31.12 23.86 7.37
C PRO A 26 30.59 23.73 8.81
N GLY A 27 31.48 23.44 9.75
CA GLY A 27 31.16 23.30 11.18
C GLY A 27 30.57 21.96 11.59
N TYR A 28 30.53 20.99 10.67
CA TYR A 28 30.15 19.59 10.93
C TYR A 28 31.42 18.72 10.97
N THR A 29 31.37 17.69 11.80
CA THR A 29 32.36 16.61 11.84
C THR A 29 31.88 15.46 11.01
N LYS A 30 32.76 14.77 10.28
CA LYS A 30 32.44 13.59 9.48
C LYS A 30 32.91 12.33 10.20
N THR A 31 32.05 11.31 10.32
CA THR A 31 32.41 9.97 10.82
C THR A 31 33.22 9.20 9.77
N ALA A 32 33.76 8.05 10.16
CA ALA A 32 34.47 7.15 9.25
C ALA A 32 33.51 6.61 8.16
N ASP A 33 32.24 6.41 8.51
CA ASP A 33 31.18 5.85 7.65
C ASP A 33 30.49 6.91 6.78
N GLY A 34 30.86 8.18 6.94
CA GLY A 34 30.42 9.24 6.03
C GLY A 34 29.30 10.13 6.54
N LEU A 35 28.75 9.86 7.72
CA LEU A 35 27.76 10.70 8.38
C LEU A 35 28.40 12.03 8.80
N TYR A 36 27.73 13.15 8.50
CA TYR A 36 28.14 14.45 9.05
C TYR A 36 27.23 14.81 10.21
N TYR A 37 27.84 15.27 11.32
CA TYR A 37 27.10 15.60 12.53
C TYR A 37 27.60 16.88 13.20
N LYS A 38 26.69 17.53 13.93
CA LYS A 38 26.97 18.66 14.78
C LYS A 38 26.07 18.64 16.00
N PHE A 39 26.67 18.53 17.19
CA PHE A 39 25.91 18.67 18.42
C PHE A 39 25.65 20.15 18.74
N HIS A 40 24.43 20.47 19.13
CA HIS A 40 24.00 21.75 19.64
C HIS A 40 23.95 21.75 21.16
N GLN A 41 23.58 20.60 21.74
CA GLN A 41 23.58 20.32 23.17
C GLN A 41 24.01 18.87 23.40
N GLN A 42 24.85 18.63 24.40
CA GLN A 42 25.32 17.30 24.80
C GLN A 42 25.09 17.04 26.28
N ASN A 43 24.64 15.84 26.60
CA ASN A 43 24.42 15.35 27.96
C ASN A 43 25.05 13.96 28.13
N ASN A 44 26.37 13.88 28.13
CA ASN A 44 27.14 12.64 28.17
C ASN A 44 26.90 11.78 29.43
N SER A 45 26.23 12.31 30.46
CA SER A 45 25.90 11.59 31.68
C SER A 45 24.53 10.91 31.66
N ALA A 46 23.70 11.21 30.64
CA ALA A 46 22.39 10.64 30.49
C ALA A 46 22.42 9.27 29.79
N PRO A 47 21.33 8.48 29.87
CA PRO A 47 21.22 7.21 29.17
C PRO A 47 21.46 7.37 27.67
N LYS A 48 22.11 6.36 27.10
CA LYS A 48 22.34 6.21 25.66
C LYS A 48 21.63 4.95 25.17
N ALA A 49 21.02 5.01 24.01
CA ALA A 49 20.30 3.87 23.44
C ALA A 49 21.25 2.68 23.17
N GLN A 50 20.75 1.49 23.40
CA GLN A 50 21.35 0.22 23.00
C GLN A 50 20.61 -0.33 21.77
N LEU A 51 21.24 -1.29 21.09
CA LEU A 51 20.58 -1.98 19.97
C LEU A 51 19.25 -2.57 20.45
N THR A 52 18.20 -2.43 19.66
CA THR A 52 16.79 -2.77 19.91
C THR A 52 16.00 -1.82 20.80
N ASP A 53 16.64 -0.85 21.46
CA ASP A 53 15.91 0.18 22.22
C ASP A 53 15.07 1.08 21.33
N PHE A 54 13.99 1.63 21.88
CA PHE A 54 13.13 2.61 21.24
C PHE A 54 13.48 4.02 21.70
N LEU A 55 13.72 4.89 20.72
CA LEU A 55 14.05 6.29 20.92
C LEU A 55 12.81 7.14 20.65
N LYS A 56 12.48 8.01 21.60
CA LYS A 56 11.50 9.07 21.39
C LYS A 56 12.22 10.32 20.93
N LEU A 57 11.89 10.80 19.75
CA LEU A 57 12.60 11.86 19.06
C LEU A 57 11.69 13.04 18.73
N ASP A 58 12.16 14.26 19.03
CA ASP A 58 11.76 15.45 18.28
C ASP A 58 12.65 15.53 17.04
N MET A 59 12.06 15.48 15.84
CA MET A 59 12.83 15.44 14.60
C MET A 59 12.20 16.28 13.51
N ALA A 60 13.05 17.02 12.76
CA ALA A 60 12.68 17.64 11.51
C ALA A 60 13.69 17.27 10.43
N CYS A 61 13.21 17.11 9.20
CA CYS A 61 14.01 16.79 8.03
C CYS A 61 13.90 17.88 6.98
N TYR A 62 15.04 18.23 6.38
CA TYR A 62 15.16 19.27 5.36
C TYR A 62 15.89 18.70 4.14
N LEU A 63 15.46 19.10 2.96
CA LEU A 63 16.19 18.92 1.69
C LEU A 63 16.41 20.30 1.06
N HIS A 64 17.66 20.65 0.73
CA HIS A 64 18.04 21.98 0.21
C HIS A 64 17.49 23.15 1.07
N ASP A 65 17.56 23.01 2.41
CA ASP A 65 17.00 23.93 3.41
C ASP A 65 15.46 24.09 3.38
N SER A 66 14.76 23.40 2.49
CA SER A 66 13.29 23.30 2.51
C SER A 66 12.86 22.23 3.50
N LEU A 67 11.89 22.55 4.34
CA LEU A 67 11.31 21.61 5.31
C LEU A 67 10.61 20.48 4.55
N TYR A 68 11.05 19.23 4.75
CA TYR A 68 10.48 18.04 4.16
C TYR A 68 9.41 17.42 5.07
N TYR A 69 9.72 17.25 6.36
CA TYR A 69 8.75 16.91 7.39
C TYR A 69 9.20 17.41 8.77
N ASP A 70 8.25 17.59 9.68
CA ASP A 70 8.48 18.08 11.04
C ASP A 70 7.61 17.29 12.05
N PHE A 71 8.27 16.55 12.93
CA PHE A 71 7.64 15.82 14.03
C PHE A 71 7.87 16.47 15.38
N ARG A 72 8.48 17.66 15.42
CA ARG A 72 8.76 18.40 16.66
C ARG A 72 7.45 18.91 17.26
N ASN A 73 7.38 18.85 18.58
CA ASN A 73 6.23 19.37 19.35
C ASN A 73 4.86 18.77 18.96
N GLN A 74 4.85 17.60 18.32
CA GLN A 74 3.61 16.92 18.06
C GLN A 74 3.18 16.10 19.28
N SER A 75 1.87 15.97 19.49
CA SER A 75 1.29 15.14 20.56
C SER A 75 1.71 13.67 20.43
N ASN A 76 1.99 13.24 19.18
CA ASN A 76 2.52 11.92 18.84
C ASN A 76 4.00 12.07 18.47
N ALA A 77 4.88 12.04 19.46
CA ALA A 77 6.32 12.04 19.21
C ALA A 77 6.74 10.83 18.37
N LEU A 78 7.73 11.03 17.50
CA LEU A 78 8.28 9.95 16.70
C LEU A 78 9.03 8.96 17.59
N TYR A 79 8.59 7.69 17.57
CA TYR A 79 9.39 6.59 18.11
C TYR A 79 10.12 5.89 16.97
N SER A 80 11.41 5.65 17.14
CA SER A 80 12.24 4.89 16.22
C SER A 80 13.02 3.83 16.99
N GLN A 81 13.11 2.62 16.47
CA GLN A 81 13.91 1.57 17.08
C GLN A 81 15.37 1.71 16.60
N LEU A 82 16.34 1.63 17.53
CA LEU A 82 17.74 1.51 17.16
C LEU A 82 18.01 0.09 16.64
N SER A 83 18.36 0.01 15.38
CA SER A 83 18.68 -1.24 14.67
C SER A 83 20.10 -1.19 14.10
N GLU A 84 20.55 -2.27 13.48
CA GLU A 84 21.79 -2.26 12.71
C GLU A 84 21.66 -1.32 11.51
N SER A 85 22.77 -0.65 11.17
CA SER A 85 22.83 0.24 10.02
C SER A 85 22.56 -0.50 8.71
N MET A 86 21.71 0.08 7.88
CA MET A 86 21.43 -0.43 6.54
C MET A 86 22.52 -0.06 5.54
N PHE A 87 23.14 1.08 5.74
CA PHE A 87 24.29 1.57 4.96
C PHE A 87 25.16 2.50 5.81
N ALA A 88 26.42 2.66 5.40
CA ALA A 88 27.39 3.50 6.10
C ALA A 88 26.93 4.96 6.14
N GLY A 89 26.83 5.55 7.33
CA GLY A 89 26.41 6.93 7.54
C GLY A 89 24.89 7.14 7.53
N ASP A 90 24.12 6.13 7.86
CA ASP A 90 22.65 6.19 7.93
C ASP A 90 22.13 6.81 9.25
N LEU A 91 20.81 6.82 9.41
CA LEU A 91 20.16 7.36 10.62
C LEU A 91 20.40 6.49 11.87
N GLN A 92 20.67 5.19 11.72
CA GLN A 92 20.93 4.31 12.84
C GLN A 92 22.26 4.68 13.52
N GLU A 93 23.28 5.06 12.73
CA GLU A 93 24.53 5.62 13.25
C GLU A 93 24.27 6.93 14.01
N ALA A 94 23.44 7.83 13.46
CA ALA A 94 23.06 9.08 14.12
C ALA A 94 22.36 8.83 15.46
N TYR A 95 21.40 7.91 15.50
CA TYR A 95 20.68 7.54 16.73
C TYR A 95 21.62 6.97 17.81
N ALA A 96 22.56 6.10 17.40
CA ALA A 96 23.52 5.50 18.29
C ALA A 96 24.52 6.52 18.91
N MET A 97 24.63 7.74 18.38
CA MET A 97 25.46 8.80 18.92
C MET A 97 24.81 9.58 20.06
N LEU A 98 23.46 9.58 20.16
CA LEU A 98 22.71 10.46 21.05
C LEU A 98 22.56 9.89 22.48
N HIS A 99 22.63 10.78 23.47
CA HIS A 99 22.18 10.56 24.83
C HIS A 99 20.87 11.31 25.07
N VAL A 100 20.08 10.88 26.04
CA VAL A 100 18.83 11.58 26.40
C VAL A 100 19.11 13.04 26.74
N GLY A 101 18.40 13.94 26.07
CA GLY A 101 18.57 15.39 26.18
C GLY A 101 19.52 15.98 25.14
N ASP A 102 20.26 15.17 24.40
CA ASP A 102 21.11 15.66 23.30
C ASP A 102 20.26 16.27 22.19
N SER A 103 20.80 17.34 21.60
CA SER A 103 20.28 17.95 20.38
C SER A 103 21.41 18.06 19.36
N ALA A 104 21.18 17.55 18.15
CA ALA A 104 22.17 17.51 17.10
C ALA A 104 21.54 17.62 15.70
N SER A 105 22.37 18.03 14.74
CA SER A 105 22.03 17.97 13.32
C SER A 105 22.93 16.98 12.61
N PHE A 106 22.34 16.25 11.66
CA PHE A 106 23.01 15.21 10.87
C PHE A 106 22.71 15.42 9.38
N TYR A 107 23.71 15.15 8.53
CA TYR A 107 23.49 15.04 7.08
C TYR A 107 23.68 13.59 6.66
N VAL A 108 22.63 13.02 6.08
CA VAL A 108 22.57 11.64 5.56
C VAL A 108 22.38 11.70 4.04
N LYS A 109 23.07 10.84 3.31
CA LYS A 109 22.99 10.78 1.85
C LYS A 109 21.57 10.44 1.37
N ALA A 110 20.98 11.31 0.56
CA ALA A 110 19.61 11.18 0.11
C ALA A 110 19.40 10.03 -0.90
N ASP A 111 20.36 9.83 -1.80
CA ASP A 111 20.37 8.73 -2.77
C ASP A 111 20.39 7.35 -2.09
N SER A 112 21.18 7.20 -1.02
CA SER A 112 21.23 5.95 -0.25
C SER A 112 19.91 5.66 0.47
N ILE A 113 19.22 6.68 0.97
CA ILE A 113 17.88 6.51 1.57
C ILE A 113 16.87 6.07 0.51
N ALA A 114 16.85 6.74 -0.66
CA ALA A 114 15.92 6.40 -1.73
C ALA A 114 16.11 4.95 -2.22
N LEU A 115 17.35 4.56 -2.52
CA LEU A 115 17.67 3.24 -3.06
C LEU A 115 17.54 2.13 -2.03
N LEU A 116 18.08 2.31 -0.82
CA LEU A 116 18.25 1.20 0.13
C LEU A 116 17.11 1.08 1.15
N CYS A 117 16.41 2.20 1.46
CA CYS A 117 15.29 2.17 2.38
C CYS A 117 13.94 2.06 1.67
N TYR A 118 13.82 2.57 0.44
CA TYR A 118 12.53 2.67 -0.27
C TYR A 118 12.50 2.00 -1.63
N ASP A 119 13.62 1.42 -2.10
CA ASP A 119 13.76 0.79 -3.42
C ASP A 119 13.29 1.72 -4.56
N GLN A 120 13.66 3.01 -4.46
CA GLN A 120 13.27 4.04 -5.42
C GLN A 120 14.49 4.62 -6.14
N ASP A 121 14.36 4.83 -7.45
CA ASP A 121 15.37 5.57 -8.21
C ASP A 121 15.43 7.03 -7.71
N PRO A 122 16.59 7.50 -7.23
CA PRO A 122 16.74 8.88 -6.75
C PRO A 122 16.30 9.94 -7.76
N ALA A 123 16.58 9.75 -9.03
CA ALA A 123 16.20 10.69 -10.08
C ALA A 123 14.67 10.73 -10.29
N ALA A 124 13.99 9.58 -10.16
CA ALA A 124 12.53 9.51 -10.27
C ALA A 124 11.81 10.26 -9.15
N VAL A 125 12.44 10.41 -7.98
CA VAL A 125 11.90 11.18 -6.85
C VAL A 125 12.49 12.60 -6.75
N GLY A 126 13.17 13.08 -7.79
CA GLY A 126 13.66 14.45 -7.90
C GLY A 126 14.94 14.75 -7.12
N LEU A 127 15.68 13.74 -6.67
CA LEU A 127 17.00 13.90 -6.07
C LEU A 127 18.08 14.05 -7.15
N ILE A 128 19.06 14.90 -6.88
CA ILE A 128 20.23 15.05 -7.73
C ILE A 128 21.45 14.37 -7.07
N PRO A 129 22.48 13.99 -7.84
CA PRO A 129 23.71 13.42 -7.30
C PRO A 129 24.28 14.27 -6.17
N ASP A 130 24.66 13.60 -5.09
CA ASP A 130 25.28 14.25 -3.93
C ASP A 130 24.32 15.08 -3.03
N ASP A 131 23.00 14.85 -3.14
CA ASP A 131 22.01 15.37 -2.20
C ASP A 131 22.13 14.73 -0.83
N TYR A 132 21.81 15.54 0.18
CA TYR A 132 21.77 15.11 1.58
C TYR A 132 20.50 15.62 2.25
N PHE A 133 19.84 14.75 2.96
CA PHE A 133 18.85 15.17 3.95
C PHE A 133 19.56 15.68 5.20
N ARG A 134 19.13 16.84 5.68
CA ARG A 134 19.56 17.39 6.97
C ARG A 134 18.50 17.11 8.02
N TYR A 135 18.87 16.33 9.00
CA TYR A 135 18.03 15.98 10.15
C TYR A 135 18.41 16.84 11.35
N GLU A 136 17.43 17.51 11.95
CA GLU A 136 17.55 18.16 13.27
C GLU A 136 16.82 17.28 14.27
N MET A 137 17.55 16.82 15.29
CA MET A 137 17.02 15.84 16.24
C MET A 137 17.29 16.27 17.67
N LYS A 138 16.33 15.90 18.55
CA LYS A 138 16.52 15.90 19.98
C LYS A 138 16.04 14.56 20.53
N LEU A 139 16.91 13.85 21.25
CA LEU A 139 16.52 12.61 21.92
C LEU A 139 15.83 12.95 23.24
N LEU A 140 14.54 12.61 23.34
CA LEU A 140 13.71 12.91 24.50
C LEU A 140 13.74 11.80 25.53
N GLU A 141 13.71 10.54 25.08
CA GLU A 141 13.60 9.37 25.93
C GLU A 141 14.18 8.14 25.23
N VAL A 142 14.69 7.21 26.01
CA VAL A 142 15.09 5.86 25.56
C VAL A 142 14.31 4.85 26.39
N LYS A 143 13.74 3.86 25.76
CA LYS A 143 13.07 2.72 26.39
C LYS A 143 13.63 1.43 25.83
N THR A 144 13.81 0.45 26.68
CA THR A 144 14.04 -0.92 26.22
C THR A 144 12.82 -1.44 25.44
N GLU A 145 13.04 -2.45 24.62
CA GLU A 145 11.93 -3.09 23.88
C GLU A 145 10.83 -3.58 24.81
N GLU A 146 11.19 -4.10 25.99
CA GLU A 146 10.22 -4.56 27.00
C GLU A 146 9.41 -3.41 27.59
N GLU A 147 10.07 -2.29 27.96
CA GLU A 147 9.41 -1.10 28.49
C GLU A 147 8.46 -0.48 27.45
N PHE A 148 8.89 -0.42 26.18
CA PHE A 148 8.08 0.12 25.10
C PHE A 148 6.85 -0.74 24.84
N LYS A 149 7.01 -2.07 24.77
CA LYS A 149 5.88 -3.02 24.62
C LYS A 149 4.91 -2.93 25.80
N ALA A 150 5.44 -2.84 27.04
CA ALA A 150 4.61 -2.71 28.22
C ALA A 150 3.80 -1.40 28.21
N GLU A 151 4.39 -0.29 27.76
CA GLU A 151 3.68 1.00 27.66
C GLU A 151 2.59 0.96 26.59
N ILE A 152 2.88 0.39 25.41
CA ILE A 152 1.86 0.21 24.36
C ILE A 152 0.70 -0.63 24.88
N GLU A 153 0.99 -1.73 25.56
CA GLU A 153 -0.07 -2.59 26.13
C GLU A 153 -0.91 -1.86 27.18
N GLN A 154 -0.26 -1.09 28.08
CA GLN A 154 -0.99 -0.26 29.04
C GLN A 154 -1.84 0.82 28.36
N MET A 155 -1.33 1.42 27.25
CA MET A 155 -2.11 2.41 26.49
C MET A 155 -3.34 1.76 25.87
N LYS A 156 -3.19 0.60 25.23
CA LYS A 156 -4.30 -0.18 24.67
C LYS A 156 -5.34 -0.51 25.73
N GLN A 157 -4.90 -1.02 26.87
CA GLN A 157 -5.80 -1.36 27.97
C GLN A 157 -6.60 -0.14 28.44
N ARG A 158 -5.97 1.01 28.61
CA ARG A 158 -6.66 2.26 28.98
C ARG A 158 -7.68 2.70 27.91
N MET A 159 -7.34 2.56 26.61
CA MET A 159 -8.26 2.90 25.53
C MET A 159 -9.48 1.98 25.52
N MET A 160 -9.28 0.67 25.74
CA MET A 160 -10.38 -0.30 25.88
C MET A 160 -11.28 0.03 27.08
N GLU A 161 -10.70 0.26 28.26
CA GLU A 161 -11.45 0.63 29.47
C GLU A 161 -12.24 1.93 29.28
N THR A 162 -11.65 2.93 28.63
CA THR A 162 -12.31 4.19 28.29
C THR A 162 -13.50 3.95 27.37
N SER A 163 -13.30 3.17 26.29
CA SER A 163 -14.34 2.83 25.34
C SER A 163 -15.53 2.09 26.00
N HIS A 164 -15.23 1.11 26.86
CA HIS A 164 -16.29 0.42 27.62
C HIS A 164 -17.04 1.37 28.57
N ALA A 165 -16.33 2.27 29.22
CA ALA A 165 -16.97 3.27 30.11
C ALA A 165 -17.87 4.25 29.32
N GLU A 166 -17.42 4.69 28.14
CA GLU A 166 -18.20 5.53 27.23
C GLU A 166 -19.46 4.82 26.73
N LEU A 167 -19.36 3.53 26.35
CA LEU A 167 -20.51 2.72 25.98
C LEU A 167 -21.52 2.62 27.12
N ALA A 168 -21.08 2.31 28.34
CA ALA A 168 -21.94 2.22 29.52
C ALA A 168 -22.63 3.56 29.80
N ALA A 169 -21.90 4.67 29.72
CA ALA A 169 -22.45 6.01 29.87
C ALA A 169 -23.48 6.35 28.78
N TYR A 170 -23.23 5.97 27.55
CA TYR A 170 -24.18 6.12 26.45
C TYR A 170 -25.47 5.35 26.69
N ILE A 171 -25.39 4.08 27.06
CA ILE A 171 -26.56 3.23 27.37
C ILE A 171 -27.42 3.85 28.47
N GLN A 172 -26.81 4.40 29.54
CA GLN A 172 -27.52 5.09 30.60
C GLN A 172 -28.14 6.41 30.11
N ARG A 173 -27.40 7.25 29.42
CA ARG A 173 -27.88 8.55 28.91
C ARG A 173 -29.08 8.39 27.99
N GLU A 174 -28.99 7.44 27.04
CA GLU A 174 -30.06 7.15 26.08
C GLU A 174 -31.19 6.31 26.65
N ASN A 175 -31.10 5.93 27.93
CA ASN A 175 -32.10 5.11 28.63
C ASN A 175 -32.45 3.80 27.89
N ILE A 176 -31.44 3.15 27.33
CA ILE A 176 -31.57 1.88 26.58
C ILE A 176 -31.98 0.79 27.60
N LYS A 177 -33.10 0.12 27.32
CA LYS A 177 -33.69 -0.90 28.24
C LYS A 177 -33.48 -2.34 27.78
N VAL A 178 -33.05 -2.52 26.53
CA VAL A 178 -32.73 -3.86 26.01
C VAL A 178 -31.45 -4.36 26.64
N THR A 179 -31.34 -5.67 26.86
CA THR A 179 -30.11 -6.33 27.26
C THR A 179 -29.26 -6.58 26.05
N PRO A 180 -27.91 -6.48 26.13
CA PRO A 180 -27.05 -6.84 25.02
C PRO A 180 -27.11 -8.36 24.78
N ASP A 181 -26.76 -8.75 23.56
CA ASP A 181 -26.55 -10.16 23.23
C ASP A 181 -25.17 -10.66 23.76
N GLU A 182 -24.83 -11.91 23.45
CA GLU A 182 -23.58 -12.54 23.87
C GLU A 182 -22.31 -11.80 23.34
N SER A 183 -22.46 -11.04 22.26
CA SER A 183 -21.39 -10.22 21.67
C SER A 183 -21.34 -8.80 22.24
N GLY A 184 -22.18 -8.48 23.22
CA GLY A 184 -22.27 -7.14 23.80
C GLY A 184 -23.06 -6.13 22.97
N ILE A 185 -23.74 -6.55 21.92
CA ILE A 185 -24.49 -5.69 20.99
C ILE A 185 -25.89 -5.44 21.52
N TYR A 186 -26.30 -4.17 21.52
CA TYR A 186 -27.68 -3.78 21.88
C TYR A 186 -28.48 -3.56 20.59
N ILE A 187 -29.58 -4.32 20.42
CA ILE A 187 -30.48 -4.19 19.29
C ILE A 187 -31.79 -3.59 19.76
N VAL A 188 -32.01 -2.32 19.46
CA VAL A 188 -33.21 -1.57 19.84
C VAL A 188 -34.18 -1.52 18.66
N PRO A 189 -35.34 -2.18 18.73
CA PRO A 189 -36.34 -2.14 17.66
C PRO A 189 -36.89 -0.73 17.44
N MET A 190 -36.95 -0.26 16.20
CA MET A 190 -37.54 1.03 15.80
C MET A 190 -38.80 0.84 14.98
N GLU A 191 -38.75 0.00 13.94
CA GLU A 191 -39.89 -0.36 13.09
C GLU A 191 -39.98 -1.88 13.01
N LYS A 192 -41.17 -2.44 13.12
CA LYS A 192 -41.37 -3.90 13.05
C LYS A 192 -41.29 -4.40 11.62
N GLY A 193 -40.46 -5.40 11.37
CA GLY A 193 -40.47 -6.21 10.18
C GLY A 193 -41.58 -7.27 10.20
N ARG A 194 -41.87 -7.87 9.03
CA ARG A 194 -42.90 -8.94 8.89
C ARG A 194 -42.40 -10.13 8.11
N GLY A 195 -41.23 -10.07 7.52
CA GLY A 195 -40.67 -11.17 6.73
C GLY A 195 -39.82 -12.12 7.56
N ARG A 196 -39.16 -13.03 6.88
CA ARG A 196 -38.13 -13.87 7.51
C ARG A 196 -36.83 -13.10 7.81
N CYS A 197 -35.99 -13.68 8.62
CA CYS A 197 -34.64 -13.21 8.80
C CYS A 197 -33.71 -13.74 7.71
N PRO A 198 -32.64 -13.04 7.36
CA PRO A 198 -31.61 -13.56 6.43
C PRO A 198 -30.75 -14.62 7.12
N VAL A 199 -30.18 -15.50 6.30
CA VAL A 199 -29.22 -16.53 6.74
C VAL A 199 -27.89 -16.39 5.97
N GLN A 200 -26.85 -17.07 6.46
CA GLN A 200 -25.53 -17.10 5.80
C GLN A 200 -25.63 -17.47 4.31
N GLY A 201 -24.86 -16.78 3.46
CA GLY A 201 -24.84 -16.96 2.01
C GLY A 201 -25.94 -16.21 1.25
N GLU A 202 -26.84 -15.51 1.96
CA GLU A 202 -27.88 -14.69 1.30
C GLU A 202 -27.40 -13.26 1.12
N LYS A 203 -27.78 -12.65 -0.01
CA LYS A 203 -27.52 -11.24 -0.28
C LYS A 203 -28.60 -10.39 0.38
N VAL A 204 -28.15 -9.43 1.19
CA VAL A 204 -29.02 -8.45 1.83
C VAL A 204 -28.87 -7.08 1.18
N GLU A 205 -29.98 -6.33 1.15
CA GLU A 205 -30.02 -4.92 0.75
C GLU A 205 -30.60 -4.13 1.90
N LEU A 206 -29.95 -3.04 2.28
CA LEU A 206 -30.34 -2.24 3.42
C LEU A 206 -30.02 -0.75 3.23
N ASP A 207 -30.73 0.07 4.00
CA ASP A 207 -30.33 1.43 4.33
C ASP A 207 -29.70 1.45 5.71
N PHE A 208 -28.75 2.34 5.89
CA PHE A 208 -28.16 2.59 7.21
C PHE A 208 -27.71 4.03 7.38
N ALA A 209 -27.60 4.44 8.66
CA ALA A 209 -26.82 5.59 9.07
C ALA A 209 -25.92 5.18 10.24
N ALA A 210 -24.67 5.62 10.21
CA ALA A 210 -23.61 5.27 11.16
C ALA A 210 -23.21 6.51 11.98
N TYR A 211 -23.13 6.35 13.28
CA TYR A 211 -22.81 7.42 14.20
C TYR A 211 -21.78 6.97 15.25
N LEU A 212 -20.97 7.92 15.71
CA LEU A 212 -20.21 7.78 16.95
C LEU A 212 -21.14 8.00 18.16
N LEU A 213 -20.73 7.57 19.37
CA LEU A 213 -21.52 7.75 20.61
C LEU A 213 -21.81 9.22 20.95
N ASN A 214 -21.05 10.17 20.43
CA ASN A 214 -21.30 11.60 20.59
C ASN A 214 -22.35 12.17 19.61
N GLY A 215 -22.90 11.32 18.72
CA GLY A 215 -23.91 11.69 17.73
C GLY A 215 -23.34 12.20 16.40
N LYS A 216 -22.00 12.23 16.21
CA LYS A 216 -21.40 12.56 14.92
C LYS A 216 -21.73 11.47 13.91
N GLU A 217 -22.39 11.85 12.81
CA GLU A 217 -22.62 10.96 11.67
C GLU A 217 -21.32 10.77 10.88
N VAL A 218 -21.02 9.52 10.55
CA VAL A 218 -19.82 9.12 9.78
C VAL A 218 -20.15 8.44 8.46
N GLY A 219 -21.43 8.24 8.18
CA GLY A 219 -21.92 7.73 6.90
C GLY A 219 -23.40 7.39 6.93
N SER A 220 -24.06 7.52 5.77
CA SER A 220 -25.49 7.19 5.62
C SER A 220 -25.79 6.81 4.16
N THR A 221 -26.78 5.93 3.95
CA THR A 221 -27.33 5.60 2.65
C THR A 221 -28.81 5.99 2.51
N PHE A 222 -29.43 6.55 3.56
CA PHE A 222 -30.86 6.84 3.55
C PHE A 222 -31.26 7.81 2.41
N ASP A 223 -30.42 8.80 2.13
CA ASP A 223 -30.66 9.80 1.07
C ASP A 223 -29.97 9.47 -0.25
N MET A 224 -29.43 8.25 -0.38
CA MET A 224 -28.78 7.78 -1.60
C MET A 224 -29.71 6.94 -2.47
N ASP A 225 -29.64 7.11 -3.79
CA ASP A 225 -30.37 6.25 -4.74
C ASP A 225 -29.86 4.79 -4.68
N ARG A 226 -28.57 4.60 -4.40
CA ARG A 226 -27.94 3.29 -4.31
C ARG A 226 -27.94 2.79 -2.86
N LYS A 227 -28.66 1.68 -2.64
CA LYS A 227 -28.69 0.99 -1.35
C LYS A 227 -27.43 0.17 -1.11
N PHE A 228 -27.13 -0.08 0.16
CA PHE A 228 -25.98 -0.90 0.53
C PHE A 228 -26.33 -2.38 0.40
N THR A 229 -25.49 -3.16 -0.29
CA THR A 229 -25.73 -4.59 -0.54
C THR A 229 -24.46 -5.41 -0.29
N PHE A 230 -24.60 -6.57 0.34
CA PHE A 230 -23.52 -7.54 0.50
C PHE A 230 -24.09 -8.95 0.74
N VAL A 231 -23.23 -9.97 0.68
CA VAL A 231 -23.59 -11.35 1.00
C VAL A 231 -23.21 -11.63 2.45
N LEU A 232 -24.18 -12.04 3.25
CA LEU A 232 -24.03 -12.33 4.66
C LEU A 232 -23.10 -13.53 4.86
N GLY A 233 -22.06 -13.37 5.70
CA GLY A 233 -21.06 -14.40 5.99
C GLY A 233 -19.80 -14.38 5.15
N GLU A 234 -19.66 -13.42 4.24
CA GLU A 234 -18.44 -13.23 3.45
C GLU A 234 -17.43 -12.26 4.08
N ASN A 235 -17.66 -11.81 5.31
CA ASN A 235 -16.83 -10.87 6.04
C ASN A 235 -16.57 -9.54 5.29
N MET A 236 -17.54 -9.11 4.50
CA MET A 236 -17.47 -7.85 3.74
C MET A 236 -17.80 -6.62 4.62
N VAL A 237 -18.32 -6.85 5.81
CA VAL A 237 -18.75 -5.82 6.76
C VAL A 237 -18.18 -6.11 8.15
N ILE A 238 -18.36 -5.16 9.08
CA ILE A 238 -17.94 -5.35 10.48
C ILE A 238 -18.65 -6.56 11.11
N PRO A 239 -18.00 -7.27 12.07
CA PRO A 239 -18.59 -8.44 12.74
C PRO A 239 -19.96 -8.15 13.37
N GLY A 240 -20.15 -6.92 13.85
CA GLY A 240 -21.41 -6.49 14.44
C GLY A 240 -22.61 -6.57 13.48
N TRP A 241 -22.42 -6.28 12.21
CA TRP A 241 -23.50 -6.42 11.21
C TRP A 241 -23.80 -7.88 10.90
N GLU A 242 -22.76 -8.71 10.83
CA GLU A 242 -22.93 -10.16 10.67
C GLU A 242 -23.70 -10.79 11.85
N ALA A 243 -23.60 -10.20 13.04
CA ALA A 243 -24.34 -10.64 14.24
C ALA A 243 -25.78 -10.08 14.32
N VAL A 244 -26.00 -8.85 13.84
CA VAL A 244 -27.29 -8.14 13.92
C VAL A 244 -28.28 -8.62 12.87
N LEU A 245 -27.85 -8.69 11.61
CA LEU A 245 -28.74 -8.93 10.48
C LEU A 245 -29.48 -10.28 10.52
N PRO A 246 -28.89 -11.40 10.98
CA PRO A 246 -29.62 -12.66 11.13
C PRO A 246 -30.77 -12.62 12.16
N LYS A 247 -30.81 -11.57 12.99
CA LYS A 247 -31.85 -11.35 14.00
C LYS A 247 -32.94 -10.39 13.54
N MET A 248 -32.72 -9.69 12.41
CA MET A 248 -33.67 -8.73 11.83
C MET A 248 -34.63 -9.40 10.88
N HIS A 249 -35.90 -9.06 11.00
CA HIS A 249 -36.92 -9.46 10.02
C HIS A 249 -36.91 -8.54 8.79
N LEU A 250 -37.25 -9.08 7.64
CA LEU A 250 -37.42 -8.25 6.44
C LEU A 250 -38.39 -7.09 6.69
N GLY A 251 -37.98 -5.87 6.35
CA GLY A 251 -38.69 -4.62 6.59
C GLY A 251 -38.48 -4.03 8.00
N GLU A 252 -37.71 -4.67 8.86
CA GLU A 252 -37.40 -4.17 10.19
C GLU A 252 -36.38 -3.05 10.15
N ARG A 253 -36.53 -2.08 11.06
CA ARG A 253 -35.55 -1.03 11.34
C ARG A 253 -35.12 -1.11 12.80
N VAL A 254 -33.84 -1.14 13.04
CA VAL A 254 -33.28 -1.23 14.38
C VAL A 254 -32.19 -0.17 14.60
N LYS A 255 -32.03 0.27 15.83
CA LYS A 255 -30.82 0.94 16.29
C LYS A 255 -29.93 -0.13 16.90
N ALA A 256 -28.80 -0.44 16.26
CA ALA A 256 -27.78 -1.35 16.75
C ALA A 256 -26.65 -0.54 17.40
N ILE A 257 -26.37 -0.79 18.70
CA ILE A 257 -25.24 -0.20 19.39
C ILE A 257 -24.18 -1.28 19.50
N ILE A 258 -23.07 -1.08 18.81
CA ILE A 258 -22.07 -2.11 18.54
C ILE A 258 -20.78 -1.70 19.26
N PRO A 259 -20.28 -2.51 20.23
CA PRO A 259 -19.02 -2.25 20.89
C PRO A 259 -17.87 -2.30 19.90
N PHE A 260 -16.77 -1.61 20.21
CA PHE A 260 -15.63 -1.43 19.30
C PHE A 260 -15.04 -2.77 18.83
N GLU A 261 -15.05 -3.82 19.66
CA GLU A 261 -14.55 -5.16 19.32
C GLU A 261 -15.34 -5.80 18.17
N MET A 262 -16.60 -5.44 18.04
CA MET A 262 -17.48 -5.90 16.98
C MET A 262 -17.63 -4.89 15.83
N ALA A 263 -16.93 -3.75 15.94
CA ALA A 263 -16.89 -2.69 14.93
C ALA A 263 -15.53 -2.66 14.21
N TYR A 264 -14.74 -1.60 14.38
CA TYR A 264 -13.44 -1.43 13.72
C TYR A 264 -12.24 -1.79 14.61
N GLY A 265 -12.49 -2.20 15.86
CA GLY A 265 -11.44 -2.65 16.78
C GLY A 265 -10.44 -1.54 17.15
N GLU A 266 -9.19 -1.92 17.13
CA GLU A 266 -8.04 -1.06 17.47
C GLU A 266 -7.64 -0.09 16.35
N TYR A 267 -8.34 -0.08 15.22
CA TYR A 267 -7.92 0.67 14.02
C TYR A 267 -8.78 1.91 13.81
N GLN A 268 -8.12 2.97 13.35
CA GLN A 268 -8.82 4.12 12.80
C GLN A 268 -9.25 3.82 11.37
N VAL A 269 -10.52 4.07 11.03
CA VAL A 269 -11.06 3.89 9.69
C VAL A 269 -11.77 5.17 9.24
N GLY A 270 -11.17 5.88 8.30
CA GLY A 270 -11.67 7.18 7.87
C GLY A 270 -11.79 8.15 9.05
N GLU A 271 -13.01 8.65 9.30
CA GLU A 271 -13.31 9.55 10.40
C GLU A 271 -13.65 8.85 11.73
N VAL A 272 -13.66 7.52 11.75
CA VAL A 272 -13.91 6.72 12.95
C VAL A 272 -12.59 6.48 13.68
N PRO A 273 -12.39 7.01 14.89
CA PRO A 273 -11.18 6.76 15.68
C PRO A 273 -11.04 5.29 16.08
N ALA A 274 -9.83 4.87 16.40
CA ALA A 274 -9.57 3.57 17.01
C ALA A 274 -10.39 3.39 18.30
N TYR A 275 -10.78 2.17 18.62
CA TYR A 275 -11.58 1.80 19.80
C TYR A 275 -12.96 2.49 19.88
N SER A 276 -13.54 2.92 18.75
CA SER A 276 -14.84 3.59 18.74
C SER A 276 -15.99 2.60 18.77
N ASN A 277 -16.84 2.73 19.79
CA ASN A 277 -18.17 2.11 19.76
C ASN A 277 -19.07 2.83 18.75
N MET A 278 -19.87 2.06 18.03
CA MET A 278 -20.69 2.57 16.92
C MET A 278 -22.18 2.45 17.20
N VAL A 279 -22.94 3.41 16.70
CA VAL A 279 -24.40 3.35 16.66
C VAL A 279 -24.83 3.30 15.20
N TYR A 280 -25.57 2.27 14.84
CA TYR A 280 -26.12 2.13 13.51
C TYR A 280 -27.65 2.15 13.56
N ASP A 281 -28.24 2.95 12.68
CA ASP A 281 -29.64 2.86 12.33
C ASP A 281 -29.70 2.01 11.04
N ILE A 282 -30.28 0.81 11.10
CA ILE A 282 -30.26 -0.15 10.00
C ILE A 282 -31.72 -0.50 9.64
N LYS A 283 -32.06 -0.40 8.35
CA LYS A 283 -33.32 -0.86 7.79
C LYS A 283 -33.09 -1.96 6.75
N LEU A 284 -33.57 -3.16 7.03
CA LEU A 284 -33.44 -4.31 6.12
C LEU A 284 -34.52 -4.25 5.03
N LEU A 285 -34.11 -4.01 3.78
CA LEU A 285 -34.99 -3.75 2.66
C LEU A 285 -35.31 -5.00 1.83
N LYS A 286 -34.30 -5.85 1.61
CA LYS A 286 -34.45 -7.04 0.75
C LYS A 286 -33.52 -8.15 1.19
N ILE A 287 -33.99 -9.39 0.99
CA ILE A 287 -33.20 -10.62 1.15
C ILE A 287 -33.31 -11.39 -0.17
N THR A 288 -32.15 -11.69 -0.78
CA THR A 288 -32.04 -12.52 -2.00
C THR A 288 -31.42 -13.85 -1.58
N SER A 289 -32.07 -14.94 -1.89
CA SER A 289 -31.62 -16.27 -1.52
C SER A 289 -30.28 -16.63 -2.18
N GLN A 290 -29.50 -17.50 -1.55
CA GLN A 290 -28.24 -17.98 -2.11
C GLN A 290 -28.41 -18.57 -3.52
N ALA A 291 -29.49 -19.33 -3.74
CA ALA A 291 -29.78 -19.89 -5.06
C ALA A 291 -30.02 -18.81 -6.12
N GLU A 292 -30.72 -17.72 -5.76
CA GLU A 292 -30.93 -16.57 -6.66
C GLU A 292 -29.63 -15.78 -6.87
N VAL A 293 -28.78 -15.63 -5.84
CA VAL A 293 -27.46 -14.99 -5.97
C VAL A 293 -26.60 -15.77 -6.95
N LEU A 294 -26.49 -17.09 -6.77
CA LEU A 294 -25.73 -17.96 -7.68
C LEU A 294 -26.28 -17.92 -9.11
N LYS A 295 -27.61 -17.98 -9.26
CA LYS A 295 -28.26 -17.88 -10.57
C LYS A 295 -27.96 -16.53 -11.23
N GLN A 296 -28.06 -15.42 -10.51
CA GLN A 296 -27.74 -14.09 -11.03
C GLN A 296 -26.28 -13.99 -11.45
N ALA A 297 -25.35 -14.47 -10.61
CA ALA A 297 -23.92 -14.49 -10.92
C ALA A 297 -23.61 -15.31 -12.19
N GLU A 298 -24.30 -16.47 -12.38
CA GLU A 298 -24.12 -17.28 -13.57
C GLU A 298 -24.74 -16.63 -14.83
N GLU A 299 -25.89 -15.98 -14.69
CA GLU A 299 -26.51 -15.21 -15.77
C GLU A 299 -25.65 -14.01 -16.18
N GLU A 300 -25.09 -13.27 -15.20
CA GLU A 300 -24.13 -12.15 -15.42
C GLU A 300 -22.87 -12.65 -16.12
N LYS A 301 -22.29 -13.76 -15.64
CA LYS A 301 -21.11 -14.40 -16.26
C LYS A 301 -21.40 -14.78 -17.70
N LYS A 302 -22.54 -15.39 -17.97
CA LYS A 302 -22.99 -15.77 -19.32
C LYS A 302 -23.21 -14.55 -20.20
N ALA A 303 -23.84 -13.51 -19.68
CA ALA A 303 -24.06 -12.26 -20.41
C ALA A 303 -22.74 -11.55 -20.74
N LEU A 304 -21.81 -11.50 -19.79
CA LEU A 304 -20.48 -10.91 -19.99
C LEU A 304 -19.69 -11.67 -21.07
N LYS A 305 -19.72 -13.01 -21.01
CA LYS A 305 -19.10 -13.87 -22.01
C LYS A 305 -19.70 -13.61 -23.40
N ALA A 306 -21.02 -13.62 -23.54
CA ALA A 306 -21.70 -13.37 -24.80
C ALA A 306 -21.39 -11.97 -25.37
N LYS A 307 -21.37 -10.96 -24.49
CA LYS A 307 -20.99 -9.59 -24.88
C LYS A 307 -19.55 -9.51 -25.39
N SER A 308 -18.62 -10.18 -24.70
CA SER A 308 -17.22 -10.25 -25.11
C SER A 308 -17.04 -10.95 -26.44
N GLU A 309 -17.70 -12.10 -26.65
CA GLU A 309 -17.67 -12.84 -27.90
C GLU A 309 -18.27 -12.02 -29.06
N GLN A 310 -19.40 -11.34 -28.85
CA GLN A 310 -19.97 -10.45 -29.84
C GLN A 310 -19.03 -9.28 -30.19
N ALA A 311 -18.48 -8.62 -29.21
CA ALA A 311 -17.53 -7.52 -29.43
C ALA A 311 -16.29 -8.00 -30.21
N PHE A 312 -15.80 -9.22 -29.95
CA PHE A 312 -14.70 -9.82 -30.70
C PHE A 312 -15.03 -9.98 -32.17
N TRP A 313 -16.19 -10.56 -32.49
CA TRP A 313 -16.61 -10.79 -33.86
C TRP A 313 -16.91 -9.48 -34.60
N ASP A 314 -17.51 -8.51 -33.95
CA ASP A 314 -17.76 -7.19 -34.52
C ASP A 314 -16.42 -6.51 -34.84
N PHE A 315 -15.45 -6.53 -33.92
CA PHE A 315 -14.11 -5.96 -34.14
C PHE A 315 -13.38 -6.61 -35.33
N VAL A 316 -13.37 -7.96 -35.40
CA VAL A 316 -12.73 -8.70 -36.51
C VAL A 316 -13.37 -8.34 -37.84
N LYS A 317 -14.71 -8.25 -37.89
CA LYS A 317 -15.45 -7.88 -39.08
C LYS A 317 -15.18 -6.45 -39.54
N ASP A 318 -15.26 -5.50 -38.60
CA ASP A 318 -15.11 -4.07 -38.90
C ASP A 318 -13.68 -3.74 -39.37
N ASN A 319 -12.68 -4.42 -38.81
CA ASN A 319 -11.29 -4.29 -39.19
C ASN A 319 -10.90 -5.19 -40.37
N LYS A 320 -11.82 -5.98 -40.93
CA LYS A 320 -11.60 -6.87 -42.09
C LYS A 320 -10.43 -7.84 -41.91
N ILE A 321 -10.21 -8.33 -40.70
CA ILE A 321 -9.14 -9.29 -40.38
C ILE A 321 -9.69 -10.69 -40.66
N ILE A 322 -9.26 -11.27 -41.80
CA ILE A 322 -9.82 -12.53 -42.30
C ILE A 322 -8.93 -13.75 -42.11
N THR A 323 -7.67 -13.55 -41.79
CA THR A 323 -6.74 -14.66 -41.55
C THR A 323 -6.86 -15.12 -40.08
N VAL A 324 -7.05 -16.42 -39.91
CA VAL A 324 -7.26 -17.02 -38.61
C VAL A 324 -6.47 -18.33 -38.50
N THR A 325 -5.88 -18.58 -37.32
CA THR A 325 -5.22 -19.86 -37.01
C THR A 325 -6.23 -20.92 -36.55
N GLN A 326 -5.78 -22.16 -36.42
CA GLN A 326 -6.63 -23.25 -35.90
C GLN A 326 -7.07 -23.02 -34.42
N SER A 327 -6.28 -22.28 -33.66
CA SER A 327 -6.60 -21.93 -32.27
C SER A 327 -7.64 -20.81 -32.11
N GLY A 328 -7.91 -20.06 -33.21
CA GLY A 328 -8.84 -18.93 -33.24
C GLY A 328 -8.17 -17.57 -33.05
N LEU A 329 -6.84 -17.46 -33.20
CA LEU A 329 -6.12 -16.20 -33.25
C LEU A 329 -6.33 -15.55 -34.63
N PHE A 330 -6.90 -14.35 -34.67
CA PHE A 330 -7.04 -13.56 -35.88
C PHE A 330 -5.84 -12.63 -36.07
N TYR A 331 -5.35 -12.50 -37.32
CA TYR A 331 -4.17 -11.68 -37.58
C TYR A 331 -4.12 -11.11 -39.00
N ALA A 332 -3.35 -10.03 -39.13
CA ALA A 332 -2.94 -9.46 -40.40
C ALA A 332 -1.44 -9.06 -40.28
N VAL A 333 -0.62 -9.61 -41.19
CA VAL A 333 0.80 -9.21 -41.29
C VAL A 333 0.92 -8.22 -42.43
N ALA A 334 1.54 -7.06 -42.15
CA ALA A 334 1.64 -5.94 -43.11
C ALA A 334 2.72 -6.14 -44.16
N ASP A 335 3.93 -6.41 -43.72
CA ASP A 335 5.09 -6.50 -44.60
C ASP A 335 5.75 -7.87 -44.45
N THR A 336 5.75 -8.67 -45.52
CA THR A 336 6.41 -9.96 -45.51
C THR A 336 7.91 -9.79 -45.81
N THR A 337 8.73 -10.32 -44.92
CA THR A 337 10.22 -10.30 -45.09
C THR A 337 10.77 -11.70 -45.34
N ALA A 338 12.02 -11.77 -45.80
CA ALA A 338 12.74 -13.03 -45.89
C ALA A 338 13.48 -13.41 -44.57
N GLY A 339 13.17 -12.74 -43.48
CA GLY A 339 13.76 -12.97 -42.16
C GLY A 339 13.51 -14.36 -41.59
N ALA A 340 14.30 -14.75 -40.62
CA ALA A 340 14.13 -16.03 -39.92
C ALA A 340 12.85 -16.04 -39.09
N LYS A 341 12.30 -17.23 -38.86
CA LYS A 341 11.24 -17.46 -37.80
C LYS A 341 11.93 -17.91 -36.54
N VAL A 342 11.32 -17.53 -35.39
CA VAL A 342 11.78 -18.02 -34.09
C VAL A 342 11.52 -19.52 -33.95
N GLU A 343 12.49 -20.26 -33.41
CA GLU A 343 12.39 -21.69 -33.11
C GLU A 343 12.27 -21.91 -31.59
N LEU A 344 11.78 -23.10 -31.22
CA LEU A 344 11.64 -23.49 -29.81
C LEU A 344 12.97 -23.35 -29.03
N GLY A 345 12.93 -22.65 -27.92
CA GLY A 345 14.08 -22.43 -27.05
C GLY A 345 14.91 -21.17 -27.37
N GLN A 346 14.68 -20.53 -28.51
CA GLN A 346 15.30 -19.24 -28.87
C GLN A 346 14.54 -18.08 -28.15
N THR A 347 15.20 -16.95 -28.01
CA THR A 347 14.62 -15.72 -27.46
C THR A 347 14.19 -14.77 -28.56
N ALA A 348 12.91 -14.52 -28.69
CA ALA A 348 12.33 -13.52 -29.57
C ALA A 348 12.40 -12.14 -28.93
N ARG A 349 13.02 -11.16 -29.58
CA ARG A 349 12.97 -9.76 -29.19
C ARG A 349 11.85 -9.07 -29.94
N ILE A 350 10.86 -8.58 -29.20
CA ILE A 350 9.66 -7.99 -29.79
C ILE A 350 9.49 -6.52 -29.40
N ARG A 351 8.78 -5.77 -30.26
CA ARG A 351 8.07 -4.53 -29.90
C ARG A 351 6.60 -4.78 -29.98
N PHE A 352 5.84 -4.20 -29.07
CA PHE A 352 4.39 -4.32 -29.09
C PHE A 352 3.70 -3.10 -28.51
N ASP A 353 2.49 -2.86 -29.03
CA ASP A 353 1.46 -2.04 -28.40
C ASP A 353 0.25 -2.94 -28.17
N ALA A 354 -0.23 -3.00 -26.91
CA ALA A 354 -1.36 -3.81 -26.53
C ALA A 354 -2.53 -2.94 -26.10
N THR A 355 -3.72 -3.26 -26.61
CA THR A 355 -4.96 -2.57 -26.26
C THR A 355 -6.10 -3.56 -26.06
N TYR A 356 -7.16 -3.10 -25.41
CA TYR A 356 -8.48 -3.75 -25.52
C TYR A 356 -9.11 -3.47 -26.89
N LEU A 357 -10.22 -4.15 -27.20
CA LEU A 357 -10.93 -3.96 -28.49
C LEU A 357 -11.46 -2.53 -28.69
N ASP A 358 -11.74 -1.81 -27.64
CA ASP A 358 -12.19 -0.40 -27.67
C ASP A 358 -11.05 0.61 -27.83
N GLY A 359 -9.80 0.12 -27.95
CA GLY A 359 -8.61 0.95 -28.08
C GLY A 359 -8.01 1.42 -26.75
N THR A 360 -8.61 1.08 -25.62
CA THR A 360 -8.04 1.40 -24.28
C THR A 360 -6.66 0.74 -24.15
N PRO A 361 -5.59 1.49 -23.83
CA PRO A 361 -4.25 0.93 -23.69
C PRO A 361 -4.16 -0.10 -22.57
N LEU A 362 -3.49 -1.21 -22.84
CA LEU A 362 -3.16 -2.25 -21.84
C LEU A 362 -1.68 -2.15 -21.43
N GLY A 363 -0.79 -1.85 -22.38
CA GLY A 363 0.64 -1.71 -22.14
C GLY A 363 1.43 -1.72 -23.46
N SER A 364 2.71 -1.36 -23.38
CA SER A 364 3.59 -1.39 -24.55
C SER A 364 5.02 -1.75 -24.17
N SER A 365 5.80 -2.20 -25.15
CA SER A 365 7.24 -2.44 -24.99
C SER A 365 8.02 -1.15 -24.69
N GLU A 366 7.52 0.01 -25.11
CA GLU A 366 8.16 1.30 -24.81
C GLU A 366 8.21 1.58 -23.30
N GLN A 367 7.15 1.20 -22.56
CA GLN A 367 7.12 1.29 -21.10
C GLN A 367 8.09 0.33 -20.39
N LEU A 368 8.60 -0.67 -21.13
CA LEU A 368 9.54 -1.69 -20.65
C LEU A 368 10.99 -1.46 -21.15
N GLY A 369 11.29 -0.28 -21.71
CA GLY A 369 12.61 0.07 -22.23
C GLY A 369 12.78 -0.09 -23.74
N GLY A 370 11.68 -0.17 -24.51
CA GLY A 370 11.66 -0.13 -25.98
C GLY A 370 11.50 -1.50 -26.65
N THR A 371 11.98 -2.58 -26.04
CA THR A 371 11.79 -3.96 -26.52
C THR A 371 11.52 -4.91 -25.35
N TYR A 372 10.93 -6.05 -25.65
CA TYR A 372 10.67 -7.10 -24.68
C TYR A 372 11.16 -8.45 -25.21
N ASP A 373 11.92 -9.17 -24.41
CA ASP A 373 12.52 -10.45 -24.77
C ASP A 373 11.67 -11.61 -24.24
N VAL A 374 11.22 -12.50 -25.13
CA VAL A 374 10.37 -13.67 -24.81
C VAL A 374 11.10 -14.92 -25.24
N LYS A 375 11.32 -15.85 -24.32
CA LYS A 375 11.83 -17.17 -24.65
C LYS A 375 10.71 -18.02 -25.24
N TYR A 376 10.83 -18.32 -26.53
CA TYR A 376 9.77 -19.01 -27.29
C TYR A 376 9.67 -20.48 -26.87
N GLY A 377 8.48 -20.89 -26.46
CA GLY A 377 8.16 -22.26 -26.04
C GLY A 377 8.31 -22.53 -24.55
N ASP A 378 8.64 -21.54 -23.71
CA ASP A 378 8.71 -21.69 -22.25
C ASP A 378 7.41 -21.30 -21.52
N HIS A 379 6.41 -20.80 -22.28
CA HIS A 379 5.11 -20.37 -21.77
C HIS A 379 5.19 -19.25 -20.71
N SER A 380 6.21 -18.39 -20.79
CA SER A 380 6.35 -17.22 -19.92
C SER A 380 5.34 -16.11 -20.22
N VAL A 381 4.73 -16.16 -21.41
CA VAL A 381 3.64 -15.29 -21.82
C VAL A 381 2.36 -16.10 -22.09
N PHE A 382 1.21 -15.44 -22.16
CA PHE A 382 -0.04 -16.15 -22.48
C PHE A 382 -0.02 -16.70 -23.93
N ARG A 383 -0.76 -17.80 -24.13
CA ARG A 383 -0.71 -18.63 -25.32
C ARG A 383 -0.87 -17.86 -26.64
N GLY A 384 -1.80 -16.90 -26.68
CA GLY A 384 -2.07 -16.14 -27.90
C GLY A 384 -0.93 -15.23 -28.31
N LEU A 385 -0.19 -14.66 -27.35
CA LEU A 385 1.00 -13.85 -27.65
C LEU A 385 2.16 -14.74 -28.13
N GLU A 386 2.38 -15.88 -27.49
CA GLU A 386 3.40 -16.83 -27.93
C GLU A 386 3.13 -17.33 -29.35
N GLU A 387 1.87 -17.67 -29.68
CA GLU A 387 1.46 -18.06 -31.03
C GLU A 387 1.66 -16.92 -32.04
N ALA A 388 1.32 -15.68 -31.68
CA ALA A 388 1.52 -14.50 -32.53
C ALA A 388 2.98 -14.28 -32.89
N ILE A 389 3.89 -14.42 -31.90
CA ILE A 389 5.35 -14.33 -32.10
C ILE A 389 5.81 -15.37 -33.13
N GLY A 390 5.35 -16.62 -33.02
CA GLY A 390 5.71 -17.72 -33.94
C GLY A 390 5.22 -17.55 -35.37
N LEU A 391 4.23 -16.69 -35.62
CA LEU A 391 3.73 -16.39 -36.96
C LEU A 391 4.60 -15.41 -37.70
N LEU A 392 5.33 -14.54 -36.99
CA LEU A 392 6.18 -13.50 -37.61
C LEU A 392 7.59 -14.00 -37.97
N ARG A 393 8.18 -13.31 -38.94
CA ARG A 393 9.61 -13.37 -39.28
C ARG A 393 10.30 -12.10 -38.77
N VAL A 394 11.60 -12.16 -38.58
CA VAL A 394 12.39 -10.97 -38.20
C VAL A 394 12.14 -9.83 -39.19
N GLY A 395 11.79 -8.67 -38.66
CA GLY A 395 11.40 -7.47 -39.37
C GLY A 395 9.94 -7.39 -39.80
N GLU A 396 9.12 -8.42 -39.56
CA GLU A 396 7.69 -8.38 -39.86
C GLU A 396 6.91 -7.72 -38.73
N LYS A 397 5.85 -6.99 -39.13
CA LYS A 397 4.86 -6.37 -38.25
C LYS A 397 3.50 -6.96 -38.51
N GLY A 398 2.76 -7.22 -37.47
CA GLY A 398 1.40 -7.76 -37.59
C GLY A 398 0.48 -7.22 -36.48
N ARG A 399 -0.80 -7.12 -36.85
CA ARG A 399 -1.89 -6.91 -35.90
C ARG A 399 -2.53 -8.23 -35.56
N PHE A 400 -2.61 -8.54 -34.27
CA PHE A 400 -3.16 -9.78 -33.75
C PHE A 400 -4.36 -9.47 -32.87
N VAL A 401 -5.50 -10.11 -33.15
CA VAL A 401 -6.70 -10.04 -32.33
C VAL A 401 -6.83 -11.35 -31.58
N ILE A 402 -6.56 -11.28 -30.30
CA ILE A 402 -6.39 -12.44 -29.42
C ILE A 402 -7.67 -12.62 -28.62
N PRO A 403 -8.44 -13.69 -28.84
CA PRO A 403 -9.63 -13.95 -28.03
C PRO A 403 -9.24 -14.25 -26.58
N TYR A 404 -10.13 -13.95 -25.66
CA TYR A 404 -9.89 -14.19 -24.23
C TYR A 404 -9.45 -15.62 -23.91
N THR A 405 -9.89 -16.61 -24.68
CA THR A 405 -9.53 -18.03 -24.53
C THR A 405 -8.03 -18.32 -24.80
N LEU A 406 -7.37 -17.46 -25.54
CA LEU A 406 -5.94 -17.51 -25.81
C LEU A 406 -5.16 -16.45 -25.00
N ALA A 407 -5.83 -15.59 -24.24
CA ALA A 407 -5.27 -14.59 -23.35
C ALA A 407 -5.40 -15.03 -21.89
N TYR A 408 -6.10 -14.28 -21.07
CA TYR A 408 -6.22 -14.50 -19.61
C TYR A 408 -7.45 -15.32 -19.20
N GLY A 409 -8.33 -15.66 -20.13
CA GLY A 409 -9.44 -16.60 -19.92
C GLY A 409 -10.69 -15.96 -19.30
N GLU A 410 -11.42 -16.80 -18.55
CA GLU A 410 -12.73 -16.47 -17.98
C GLU A 410 -12.67 -15.80 -16.60
N ASN A 411 -11.49 -15.67 -16.01
CA ASN A 411 -11.28 -15.04 -14.71
C ASN A 411 -10.49 -13.73 -14.86
N PRO A 412 -10.70 -12.75 -13.98
CA PRO A 412 -9.89 -11.56 -13.97
C PRO A 412 -8.43 -11.90 -13.60
N TYR A 413 -7.46 -11.17 -14.17
CA TYR A 413 -6.05 -11.31 -13.88
C TYR A 413 -5.43 -9.93 -13.60
N GLY A 414 -5.07 -9.65 -12.36
CA GLY A 414 -4.67 -8.32 -11.94
C GLY A 414 -5.74 -7.29 -12.28
N ASN A 415 -5.39 -6.28 -13.06
CA ASN A 415 -6.33 -5.24 -13.54
C ASN A 415 -7.04 -5.61 -14.85
N ILE A 416 -6.81 -6.81 -15.40
CA ILE A 416 -7.43 -7.24 -16.64
C ILE A 416 -8.76 -7.94 -16.31
N PRO A 417 -9.90 -7.43 -16.79
CA PRO A 417 -11.21 -8.04 -16.54
C PRO A 417 -11.33 -9.45 -17.13
N ALA A 418 -12.24 -10.26 -16.57
CA ALA A 418 -12.62 -11.54 -17.15
C ALA A 418 -13.11 -11.37 -18.61
N TYR A 419 -12.86 -12.37 -19.44
CA TYR A 419 -13.26 -12.40 -20.87
C TYR A 419 -12.67 -11.26 -21.71
N SER A 420 -11.52 -10.69 -21.33
CA SER A 420 -10.86 -9.62 -22.10
C SER A 420 -10.25 -10.15 -23.38
N ASN A 421 -10.77 -9.70 -24.53
CA ASN A 421 -10.12 -9.87 -25.83
C ASN A 421 -9.13 -8.75 -26.05
N LEU A 422 -7.98 -9.06 -26.65
CA LEU A 422 -6.84 -8.15 -26.77
C LEU A 422 -6.45 -7.93 -28.22
N VAL A 423 -5.91 -6.75 -28.50
CA VAL A 423 -5.27 -6.41 -29.76
C VAL A 423 -3.81 -6.14 -29.50
N PHE A 424 -2.94 -6.82 -30.24
CA PHE A 424 -1.49 -6.59 -30.23
C PHE A 424 -1.03 -6.15 -31.60
N ASP A 425 -0.46 -4.95 -31.69
CA ASP A 425 0.36 -4.55 -32.80
C ASP A 425 1.79 -4.98 -32.45
N LEU A 426 2.31 -6.01 -33.12
CA LEU A 426 3.51 -6.74 -32.75
C LEU A 426 4.55 -6.68 -33.88
N GLU A 427 5.82 -6.44 -33.56
CA GLU A 427 6.97 -6.54 -34.41
C GLU A 427 7.95 -7.58 -33.86
N LEU A 428 8.39 -8.54 -34.67
CA LEU A 428 9.55 -9.38 -34.35
C LEU A 428 10.82 -8.66 -34.78
N VAL A 429 11.53 -8.07 -33.84
CA VAL A 429 12.70 -7.23 -34.10
C VAL A 429 13.93 -8.07 -34.37
N ASP A 430 14.16 -9.11 -33.53
CA ASP A 430 15.35 -9.96 -33.62
C ASP A 430 15.11 -11.30 -32.94
N ILE A 431 16.01 -12.26 -33.20
CA ILE A 431 16.08 -13.54 -32.51
C ILE A 431 17.45 -13.63 -31.85
N ILE A 432 17.47 -13.85 -30.54
CA ILE A 432 18.68 -13.96 -29.74
C ILE A 432 18.88 -15.44 -29.38
N GLU A 433 20.10 -15.93 -29.51
CA GLU A 433 20.48 -17.31 -29.16
C GLU A 433 20.56 -17.50 -27.60
#